data_1f453d7a0aa645f91e7489fbbc5a55d8
#
_entry.id   1f453d7a0aa645f91e7489fbbc5a55d8
#
_cell.length_a   1.000
_cell.length_b   1.000
_cell.length_c   1.000
_cell.angle_alpha   90.00
_cell.angle_beta   90.00
_cell.angle_gamma   90.00
#
_symmetry.space_group_name_H-M   'P 1'
#
loop_
_entity.id
_entity.type
_entity.pdbx_description
1 polymer ?
#
loop_
_entity_poly.entity_id
_entity_poly.type
_entity_poly.pdbx_seq_one_letter_code
_entity_poly.pdbx_strand_id
1 'polypeptide(L)'
;SVASRGLGDVYKRQVQETFNESDRVVRDRQTNPRIHRQAVQERLRSLPDNADQRKSSFTERKPKQQNRLKLPLLPTTTIGSFPQTADIRKARAQFKRGDLSEENYVAIMKKEIAHIVEEQEKLDLDVLVHGEPERNDMVEYFGEQLDGFAFTEMGWVQSYGSRCVKPPIIYGDVTREKPMTVDWISYAQSLTDQPVKGMLTGPVTVLQWSFVRNDIPRSLTAKQIALALNDEVLDLEKAGIKIIQIDEPAYREGLPLQSKDWDHYLTWASEAFRLTYSGLQDETQIHTHMCYSEFNDILPAIAAMDADVITIETSRSDKELLEGFVKFHYPNDIGPGVYDIHSPRIPSEEEITRVLQQALRVIPIERLWVNPDCGLKTRAWPEVIA
;
A
#
# COMPACT_ATOMS: atom_id res chain seq x y z
N SER A 1 37.62 55.05 -1.44
CA SER A 1 38.71 54.37 -2.12
C SER A 1 38.18 53.48 -3.24
N VAL A 2 38.89 53.42 -4.36
CA VAL A 2 38.48 52.64 -5.55
C VAL A 2 38.40 51.13 -5.27
N ALA A 3 39.22 50.62 -4.35
CA ALA A 3 39.25 49.19 -3.98
C ALA A 3 37.99 48.71 -3.24
N SER A 4 37.38 49.57 -2.41
CA SER A 4 36.15 49.20 -1.69
C SER A 4 34.89 49.17 -2.59
N ARG A 5 34.91 49.94 -3.69
CA ARG A 5 33.82 49.91 -4.67
C ARG A 5 33.87 48.63 -5.54
N GLY A 6 35.07 48.19 -5.94
CA GLY A 6 35.25 46.99 -6.72
C GLY A 6 34.82 45.70 -5.99
N LEU A 7 35.14 45.62 -4.68
CA LEU A 7 34.68 44.52 -3.85
C LEU A 7 33.14 44.49 -3.72
N GLY A 8 32.54 45.68 -3.49
CA GLY A 8 31.06 45.77 -3.41
C GLY A 8 30.37 45.37 -4.70
N ASP A 9 30.96 45.66 -5.86
CA ASP A 9 30.38 45.25 -7.16
C ASP A 9 30.57 43.75 -7.46
N VAL A 10 31.68 43.15 -7.00
CA VAL A 10 31.88 41.70 -7.09
C VAL A 10 30.88 40.97 -6.22
N TYR A 11 30.68 41.37 -4.98
CA TYR A 11 29.66 40.77 -4.11
C TYR A 11 28.23 40.95 -4.64
N LYS A 12 27.92 42.14 -5.18
CA LYS A 12 26.62 42.40 -5.81
C LYS A 12 26.40 41.50 -7.04
N ARG A 13 27.40 41.24 -7.87
CA ARG A 13 27.30 40.32 -9.00
C ARG A 13 27.08 38.89 -8.55
N GLN A 14 27.84 38.39 -7.58
CA GLN A 14 27.69 37.05 -7.05
C GLN A 14 26.31 36.84 -6.45
N VAL A 15 25.82 37.80 -5.66
CA VAL A 15 24.47 37.75 -5.10
C VAL A 15 23.42 37.79 -6.21
N GLN A 16 23.59 38.66 -7.22
CA GLN A 16 22.64 38.74 -8.34
C GLN A 16 22.60 37.46 -9.18
N GLU A 17 23.75 36.84 -9.44
CA GLU A 17 23.83 35.55 -10.13
C GLU A 17 23.10 34.45 -9.36
N THR A 18 23.28 34.41 -8.03
CA THR A 18 22.57 33.44 -7.17
C THR A 18 21.06 33.67 -7.18
N PHE A 19 20.59 34.92 -7.12
CA PHE A 19 19.16 35.24 -7.23
C PHE A 19 18.62 34.87 -8.61
N ASN A 20 19.34 35.25 -9.68
CA ASN A 20 18.92 34.90 -11.04
C ASN A 20 18.82 33.37 -11.27
N GLU A 21 19.76 32.61 -10.69
CA GLU A 21 19.70 31.13 -10.73
C GLU A 21 18.53 30.59 -9.93
N SER A 22 18.29 31.12 -8.72
CA SER A 22 17.11 30.77 -7.92
C SER A 22 15.80 31.06 -8.68
N ASP A 23 15.69 32.25 -9.27
CA ASP A 23 14.51 32.62 -10.06
C ASP A 23 14.34 31.75 -11.32
N ARG A 24 15.43 31.33 -11.94
CA ARG A 24 15.42 30.40 -13.07
C ARG A 24 14.88 29.04 -12.63
N VAL A 25 15.39 28.49 -11.52
CA VAL A 25 14.95 27.21 -10.97
C VAL A 25 13.46 27.23 -10.59
N VAL A 26 13.03 28.33 -9.94
CA VAL A 26 11.61 28.50 -9.57
C VAL A 26 10.71 28.55 -10.81
N ARG A 27 11.11 29.30 -11.85
CA ARG A 27 10.36 29.38 -13.12
C ARG A 27 10.33 28.03 -13.84
N ASP A 28 11.48 27.34 -13.93
CA ASP A 28 11.56 26.02 -14.54
C ASP A 28 10.62 25.05 -13.82
N ARG A 29 10.63 25.05 -12.50
CA ARG A 29 9.73 24.21 -11.70
C ARG A 29 8.25 24.48 -11.98
N GLN A 30 7.86 25.70 -12.32
CA GLN A 30 6.47 26.05 -12.63
C GLN A 30 6.01 25.62 -14.03
N THR A 31 6.93 25.43 -14.95
CA THR A 31 6.60 25.22 -16.38
C THR A 31 7.19 23.95 -17.00
N ASN A 32 8.07 23.26 -16.26
CA ASN A 32 8.77 22.09 -16.81
C ASN A 32 7.80 20.92 -17.07
N PRO A 33 7.75 20.40 -18.30
CA PRO A 33 6.83 19.29 -18.66
C PRO A 33 7.15 17.96 -17.97
N ARG A 34 8.33 17.82 -17.37
CA ARG A 34 8.62 16.66 -16.49
C ARG A 34 7.90 16.76 -15.14
N ILE A 35 7.60 17.99 -14.70
CA ILE A 35 6.90 18.25 -13.44
C ILE A 35 5.40 18.34 -13.67
N HIS A 36 4.99 19.01 -14.76
CA HIS A 36 3.61 19.27 -15.12
C HIS A 36 3.25 18.51 -16.40
N ARG A 37 2.58 17.36 -16.25
CA ARG A 37 2.17 16.52 -17.37
C ARG A 37 0.73 16.86 -17.76
N GLN A 38 0.54 17.41 -18.94
CA GLN A 38 -0.77 17.81 -19.44
C GLN A 38 -1.78 16.65 -19.39
N ALA A 39 -1.39 15.45 -19.79
CA ALA A 39 -2.26 14.27 -19.81
C ALA A 39 -2.77 13.91 -18.39
N VAL A 40 -1.92 14.02 -17.35
CA VAL A 40 -2.32 13.76 -15.96
C VAL A 40 -3.33 14.82 -15.48
N GLN A 41 -3.07 16.08 -15.81
CA GLN A 41 -3.95 17.18 -15.43
C GLN A 41 -5.30 17.12 -16.16
N GLU A 42 -5.30 16.73 -17.43
CA GLU A 42 -6.54 16.51 -18.21
C GLU A 42 -7.34 15.33 -17.66
N ARG A 43 -6.68 14.21 -17.34
CA ARG A 43 -7.32 13.06 -16.70
C ARG A 43 -8.02 13.45 -15.40
N LEU A 44 -7.33 14.21 -14.52
CA LEU A 44 -7.93 14.70 -13.28
C LEU A 44 -9.15 15.60 -13.48
N ARG A 45 -9.08 16.52 -14.47
CA ARG A 45 -10.20 17.42 -14.79
C ARG A 45 -11.39 16.71 -15.42
N SER A 46 -11.16 15.60 -16.09
CA SER A 46 -12.20 14.82 -16.76
C SER A 46 -12.89 13.80 -15.86
N LEU A 47 -12.45 13.67 -14.59
CA LEU A 47 -13.10 12.76 -13.64
C LEU A 47 -14.54 13.22 -13.37
N PRO A 48 -15.53 12.32 -13.49
CA PRO A 48 -16.88 12.62 -13.03
C PRO A 48 -16.94 12.76 -11.51
N ASP A 49 -17.96 13.46 -11.00
CA ASP A 49 -18.11 13.71 -9.55
C ASP A 49 -18.19 12.43 -8.71
N ASN A 50 -18.60 11.32 -9.31
CA ASN A 50 -18.71 10.01 -8.66
C ASN A 50 -17.61 9.01 -9.09
N ALA A 51 -16.48 9.51 -9.59
CA ALA A 51 -15.39 8.66 -10.09
C ALA A 51 -14.81 7.69 -9.05
N ASP A 52 -14.94 8.01 -7.77
CA ASP A 52 -14.46 7.22 -6.64
C ASP A 52 -15.51 6.23 -6.09
N GLN A 53 -16.64 6.06 -6.75
CA GLN A 53 -17.72 5.19 -6.26
C GLN A 53 -17.79 3.87 -7.01
N ARG A 54 -18.06 2.77 -6.27
CA ARG A 54 -18.47 1.49 -6.84
C ARG A 54 -19.90 1.58 -7.36
N LYS A 55 -20.23 0.73 -8.35
CA LYS A 55 -21.58 0.67 -8.93
C LYS A 55 -22.65 0.27 -7.92
N SER A 56 -22.30 -0.66 -7.03
CA SER A 56 -23.20 -1.27 -6.06
C SER A 56 -22.68 -1.10 -4.63
N SER A 57 -23.58 -1.13 -3.67
CA SER A 57 -23.24 -1.17 -2.24
C SER A 57 -22.56 -2.48 -1.86
N PHE A 58 -21.87 -2.51 -0.71
CA PHE A 58 -21.25 -3.74 -0.20
C PHE A 58 -22.26 -4.89 -0.05
N THR A 59 -23.46 -4.60 0.42
CA THR A 59 -24.53 -5.61 0.58
C THR A 59 -24.94 -6.26 -0.74
N GLU A 60 -24.81 -5.55 -1.85
CA GLU A 60 -25.08 -6.07 -3.21
C GLU A 60 -23.86 -6.77 -3.82
N ARG A 61 -22.65 -6.30 -3.50
CA ARG A 61 -21.38 -6.90 -3.96
C ARG A 61 -21.10 -8.24 -3.28
N LYS A 62 -21.30 -8.32 -1.97
CA LYS A 62 -20.95 -9.49 -1.15
C LYS A 62 -21.48 -10.83 -1.69
N PRO A 63 -22.77 -10.99 -2.01
CA PRO A 63 -23.27 -12.26 -2.57
C PRO A 63 -22.66 -12.61 -3.94
N LYS A 64 -22.31 -11.60 -4.76
CA LYS A 64 -21.64 -11.83 -6.05
C LYS A 64 -20.22 -12.34 -5.84
N GLN A 65 -19.50 -11.74 -4.91
CA GLN A 65 -18.13 -12.13 -4.50
C GLN A 65 -18.13 -13.54 -3.89
N GLN A 66 -19.05 -13.83 -2.98
CA GLN A 66 -19.20 -15.16 -2.39
C GLN A 66 -19.48 -16.24 -3.44
N ASN A 67 -20.35 -15.96 -4.41
CA ASN A 67 -20.63 -16.88 -5.51
C ASN A 67 -19.42 -17.14 -6.42
N ARG A 68 -18.60 -16.10 -6.66
CA ARG A 68 -17.39 -16.21 -7.48
C ARG A 68 -16.24 -16.91 -6.75
N LEU A 69 -16.01 -16.57 -5.47
CA LEU A 69 -14.89 -17.06 -4.68
C LEU A 69 -15.15 -18.41 -4.04
N LYS A 70 -16.38 -18.68 -3.58
CA LYS A 70 -16.81 -19.91 -2.90
C LYS A 70 -15.97 -20.24 -1.66
N LEU A 71 -15.53 -19.22 -0.94
CA LEU A 71 -14.72 -19.39 0.27
C LEU A 71 -15.57 -20.00 1.41
N PRO A 72 -14.95 -20.75 2.33
CA PRO A 72 -15.62 -21.26 3.52
C PRO A 72 -15.97 -20.13 4.50
N LEU A 73 -16.64 -20.46 5.60
CA LEU A 73 -16.74 -19.57 6.77
C LEU A 73 -15.37 -19.46 7.42
N LEU A 74 -15.07 -18.31 7.98
CA LEU A 74 -13.75 -17.97 8.56
C LEU A 74 -12.60 -18.16 7.55
N PRO A 75 -12.66 -17.53 6.36
CA PRO A 75 -11.63 -17.72 5.35
C PRO A 75 -10.26 -17.33 5.92
N THR A 76 -9.26 -18.16 5.64
CA THR A 76 -7.88 -17.98 6.07
C THR A 76 -7.05 -17.28 5.00
N THR A 77 -6.22 -16.32 5.39
CA THR A 77 -5.29 -15.62 4.48
C THR A 77 -4.11 -15.04 5.25
N THR A 78 -3.06 -14.63 4.54
CA THR A 78 -1.99 -13.79 5.09
C THR A 78 -2.10 -12.35 4.59
N ILE A 79 -1.29 -11.44 5.13
CA ILE A 79 -1.36 -10.03 4.74
C ILE A 79 -0.69 -9.78 3.39
N GLY A 80 0.48 -10.39 3.12
CA GLY A 80 1.15 -10.20 1.82
C GLY A 80 2.56 -10.75 1.77
N SER A 81 3.47 -10.18 2.54
CA SER A 81 4.87 -10.58 2.51
C SER A 81 5.15 -11.85 3.30
N PHE A 82 6.06 -12.68 2.77
CA PHE A 82 6.66 -13.85 3.41
C PHE A 82 8.13 -13.60 3.77
N PRO A 83 8.83 -14.54 4.48
CA PRO A 83 10.19 -14.34 4.96
C PRO A 83 11.16 -13.86 3.89
N GLN A 84 11.81 -12.74 4.14
CA GLN A 84 12.81 -12.16 3.25
C GLN A 84 14.20 -12.75 3.57
N THR A 85 14.52 -13.89 2.96
CA THR A 85 15.79 -14.62 3.17
C THR A 85 17.02 -13.81 2.78
N ALA A 86 18.20 -14.23 3.23
CA ALA A 86 19.45 -13.61 2.83
C ALA A 86 19.68 -13.72 1.30
N ASP A 87 19.24 -14.83 0.70
CA ASP A 87 19.41 -15.08 -0.74
C ASP A 87 18.51 -14.16 -1.58
N ILE A 88 17.27 -13.95 -1.19
CA ILE A 88 16.38 -12.95 -1.82
C ILE A 88 17.00 -11.57 -1.77
N ARG A 89 17.48 -11.14 -0.59
CA ARG A 89 18.11 -9.82 -0.43
C ARG A 89 19.39 -9.68 -1.27
N LYS A 90 20.20 -10.73 -1.35
CA LYS A 90 21.41 -10.79 -2.17
C LYS A 90 21.07 -10.68 -3.66
N ALA A 91 20.08 -11.43 -4.14
CA ALA A 91 19.64 -11.40 -5.55
C ALA A 91 19.16 -10.00 -5.95
N ARG A 92 18.32 -9.34 -5.13
CA ARG A 92 17.91 -7.95 -5.36
C ARG A 92 19.08 -6.97 -5.40
N ALA A 93 20.02 -7.10 -4.47
CA ALA A 93 21.20 -6.24 -4.43
C ALA A 93 22.12 -6.45 -5.65
N GLN A 94 22.29 -7.69 -6.11
CA GLN A 94 23.07 -8.01 -7.32
C GLN A 94 22.38 -7.46 -8.57
N PHE A 95 21.06 -7.63 -8.70
CA PHE A 95 20.30 -7.08 -9.81
C PHE A 95 20.40 -5.54 -9.85
N LYS A 96 20.23 -4.87 -8.72
CA LYS A 96 20.33 -3.41 -8.63
C LYS A 96 21.71 -2.86 -9.01
N ARG A 97 22.78 -3.64 -8.80
CA ARG A 97 24.15 -3.28 -9.22
C ARG A 97 24.48 -3.67 -10.66
N GLY A 98 23.62 -4.40 -11.35
CA GLY A 98 23.88 -4.95 -12.68
C GLY A 98 24.77 -6.22 -12.68
N ASP A 99 25.00 -6.83 -11.51
CA ASP A 99 25.77 -8.06 -11.36
C ASP A 99 24.94 -9.32 -11.70
N LEU A 100 23.64 -9.18 -11.83
CA LEU A 100 22.66 -10.23 -12.17
C LEU A 100 21.79 -9.76 -13.33
N SER A 101 21.63 -10.59 -14.37
CA SER A 101 20.73 -10.26 -15.48
C SER A 101 19.28 -10.27 -15.03
N GLU A 102 18.42 -9.51 -15.74
CA GLU A 102 16.99 -9.47 -15.47
C GLU A 102 16.35 -10.86 -15.57
N GLU A 103 16.71 -11.65 -16.58
CA GLU A 103 16.23 -13.02 -16.78
C GLU A 103 16.52 -13.91 -15.54
N ASN A 104 17.76 -13.89 -15.06
CA ASN A 104 18.16 -14.66 -13.89
C ASN A 104 17.49 -14.14 -12.61
N TYR A 105 17.34 -12.83 -12.46
CA TYR A 105 16.63 -12.24 -11.34
C TYR A 105 15.15 -12.67 -11.32
N VAL A 106 14.46 -12.58 -12.45
CA VAL A 106 13.08 -13.02 -12.60
C VAL A 106 12.93 -14.52 -12.28
N ALA A 107 13.86 -15.36 -12.76
CA ALA A 107 13.86 -16.79 -12.47
C ALA A 107 14.00 -17.09 -10.96
N ILE A 108 14.88 -16.37 -10.26
CA ILE A 108 15.04 -16.50 -8.80
C ILE A 108 13.77 -16.08 -8.09
N MET A 109 13.18 -14.92 -8.42
CA MET A 109 11.94 -14.45 -7.78
C MET A 109 10.77 -15.41 -8.04
N LYS A 110 10.63 -15.93 -9.25
CA LYS A 110 9.60 -16.93 -9.59
C LYS A 110 9.76 -18.22 -8.79
N LYS A 111 11.00 -18.67 -8.56
CA LYS A 111 11.27 -19.84 -7.71
C LYS A 111 10.82 -19.61 -6.27
N GLU A 112 11.08 -18.41 -5.72
CA GLU A 112 10.63 -18.05 -4.37
C GLU A 112 9.11 -17.96 -4.30
N ILE A 113 8.46 -17.34 -5.29
CA ILE A 113 6.99 -17.29 -5.38
C ILE A 113 6.40 -18.70 -5.41
N ALA A 114 6.97 -19.60 -6.21
CA ALA A 114 6.50 -20.99 -6.28
C ALA A 114 6.62 -21.71 -4.93
N HIS A 115 7.75 -21.54 -4.23
CA HIS A 115 7.92 -22.07 -2.88
C HIS A 115 6.88 -21.51 -1.90
N ILE A 116 6.64 -20.19 -1.93
CA ILE A 116 5.66 -19.55 -1.05
C ILE A 116 4.24 -20.03 -1.32
N VAL A 117 3.85 -20.21 -2.57
CA VAL A 117 2.54 -20.74 -2.93
C VAL A 117 2.40 -22.19 -2.45
N GLU A 118 3.41 -23.04 -2.69
CA GLU A 118 3.42 -24.44 -2.24
C GLU A 118 3.28 -24.55 -0.71
N GLU A 119 3.99 -23.72 0.07
CA GLU A 119 3.88 -23.75 1.53
C GLU A 119 2.50 -23.30 2.01
N GLN A 120 1.91 -22.29 1.40
CA GLN A 120 0.54 -21.86 1.72
C GLN A 120 -0.51 -22.94 1.41
N GLU A 121 -0.35 -23.68 0.31
CA GLU A 121 -1.22 -24.82 -0.01
C GLU A 121 -1.07 -25.97 1.01
N LYS A 122 0.16 -26.27 1.45
CA LYS A 122 0.41 -27.27 2.51
C LYS A 122 -0.24 -26.88 3.84
N LEU A 123 -0.34 -25.59 4.10
CA LEU A 123 -1.01 -25.03 5.29
C LEU A 123 -2.53 -24.90 5.12
N ASP A 124 -3.07 -25.30 3.98
CA ASP A 124 -4.50 -25.28 3.64
C ASP A 124 -5.13 -23.88 3.79
N LEU A 125 -4.39 -22.83 3.34
CA LEU A 125 -4.92 -21.47 3.33
C LEU A 125 -5.93 -21.30 2.19
N ASP A 126 -7.04 -20.59 2.46
CA ASP A 126 -8.13 -20.38 1.50
C ASP A 126 -7.81 -19.31 0.45
N VAL A 127 -7.08 -18.28 0.84
CA VAL A 127 -6.68 -17.17 -0.04
C VAL A 127 -5.18 -16.93 0.09
N LEU A 128 -4.48 -17.09 -1.02
CA LEU A 128 -3.03 -17.05 -1.05
C LEU A 128 -2.48 -15.65 -1.42
N VAL A 129 -1.19 -15.48 -1.22
CA VAL A 129 -0.42 -14.32 -1.68
C VAL A 129 0.85 -14.78 -2.39
N HIS A 130 1.44 -13.94 -3.26
CA HIS A 130 2.69 -14.27 -3.92
C HIS A 130 3.94 -14.11 -3.01
N GLY A 131 3.79 -13.47 -1.84
CA GLY A 131 4.82 -13.35 -0.80
C GLY A 131 5.81 -12.20 -0.95
N GLU A 132 5.76 -11.44 -2.03
CA GLU A 132 6.53 -10.20 -2.27
C GLU A 132 8.06 -10.35 -2.26
N PRO A 133 8.66 -11.41 -2.79
CA PRO A 133 10.12 -11.57 -2.76
C PRO A 133 10.85 -10.50 -3.56
N GLU A 134 10.21 -9.90 -4.57
CA GLU A 134 10.75 -8.84 -5.41
C GLU A 134 10.81 -7.49 -4.69
N ARG A 135 10.06 -7.29 -3.60
CA ARG A 135 9.89 -5.99 -2.93
C ARG A 135 10.84 -5.80 -1.75
N ASN A 136 11.69 -4.77 -1.83
CA ASN A 136 12.48 -4.35 -0.67
C ASN A 136 11.61 -3.61 0.35
N ASP A 137 10.87 -2.63 -0.13
CA ASP A 137 9.96 -1.79 0.67
C ASP A 137 8.67 -1.56 -0.11
N MET A 138 7.54 -1.45 0.60
CA MET A 138 6.23 -1.33 -0.02
C MET A 138 6.01 0.01 -0.73
N VAL A 139 6.75 1.07 -0.39
CA VAL A 139 6.66 2.38 -1.05
C VAL A 139 7.77 2.54 -2.09
N GLU A 140 9.02 2.13 -1.77
CA GLU A 140 10.14 2.15 -2.72
C GLU A 140 9.81 1.38 -3.99
N TYR A 141 9.24 0.17 -3.87
CA TYR A 141 8.91 -0.69 -5.00
C TYR A 141 7.97 -0.02 -6.02
N PHE A 142 6.90 0.62 -5.54
CA PHE A 142 5.94 1.30 -6.42
C PHE A 142 6.51 2.61 -6.95
N GLY A 143 7.17 3.40 -6.09
CA GLY A 143 7.77 4.66 -6.50
C GLY A 143 8.85 4.51 -7.58
N GLU A 144 9.63 3.42 -7.57
CA GLU A 144 10.63 3.13 -8.62
C GLU A 144 10.00 2.83 -9.99
N GLN A 145 8.70 2.54 -10.04
CA GLN A 145 7.96 2.19 -11.26
C GLN A 145 6.95 3.26 -11.70
N LEU A 146 6.79 4.31 -10.90
CA LEU A 146 5.93 5.44 -11.20
C LEU A 146 6.75 6.64 -11.67
N ASP A 147 6.27 7.32 -12.71
CA ASP A 147 6.82 8.60 -13.08
C ASP A 147 6.43 9.70 -12.10
N GLY A 148 7.25 10.74 -12.01
CA GLY A 148 7.09 11.82 -11.04
C GLY A 148 7.80 11.55 -9.71
N PHE A 149 8.49 10.39 -9.59
CA PHE A 149 9.26 9.98 -8.42
C PHE A 149 10.75 10.00 -8.70
N ALA A 150 11.54 10.32 -7.67
CA ALA A 150 12.99 10.23 -7.66
C ALA A 150 13.47 9.59 -6.35
N PHE A 151 14.66 9.00 -6.39
CA PHE A 151 15.29 8.35 -5.25
C PHE A 151 16.71 8.86 -5.07
N THR A 152 17.15 8.94 -3.82
CA THR A 152 18.55 9.17 -3.48
C THR A 152 19.30 7.84 -3.41
N GLU A 153 20.62 7.87 -3.62
CA GLU A 153 21.46 6.67 -3.42
C GLU A 153 21.65 6.36 -1.93
N MET A 154 21.90 7.37 -1.11
CA MET A 154 22.32 7.24 0.28
C MET A 154 21.36 7.88 1.29
N GLY A 155 20.19 8.34 0.87
CA GLY A 155 19.23 9.02 1.72
C GLY A 155 18.42 8.08 2.61
N TRP A 156 19.12 7.24 3.38
CA TRP A 156 18.50 6.32 4.32
C TRP A 156 17.88 7.06 5.51
N VAL A 157 16.66 6.70 5.84
CA VAL A 157 15.92 7.20 7.00
C VAL A 157 15.53 6.03 7.87
N GLN A 158 15.67 6.16 9.17
CA GLN A 158 15.18 5.17 10.11
C GLN A 158 13.64 5.17 10.08
N SER A 159 13.10 3.98 9.92
CA SER A 159 11.67 3.71 9.97
C SER A 159 11.33 3.09 11.33
N TYR A 160 10.49 2.04 11.36
CA TYR A 160 10.11 1.37 12.59
C TYR A 160 11.25 0.45 13.11
N GLY A 161 11.55 0.56 14.39
CA GLY A 161 12.61 -0.23 15.04
C GLY A 161 14.00 0.04 14.44
N SER A 162 14.70 -0.99 14.04
CA SER A 162 16.03 -0.92 13.39
C SER A 162 15.95 -0.86 11.85
N ARG A 163 14.75 -0.83 11.28
CA ARG A 163 14.55 -0.80 9.83
C ARG A 163 14.90 0.56 9.27
N CYS A 164 15.66 0.58 8.17
CA CYS A 164 15.94 1.78 7.38
C CYS A 164 15.29 1.67 6.00
N VAL A 165 14.76 2.78 5.50
CA VAL A 165 14.13 2.92 4.20
C VAL A 165 14.72 4.11 3.46
N LYS A 166 14.53 4.16 2.15
CA LYS A 166 14.81 5.34 1.33
C LYS A 166 13.49 5.92 0.84
N PRO A 167 12.94 6.94 1.53
CA PRO A 167 11.70 7.54 1.09
C PRO A 167 11.82 8.11 -0.32
N PRO A 168 10.82 7.87 -1.19
CA PRO A 168 10.77 8.53 -2.48
C PRO A 168 10.64 10.05 -2.36
N ILE A 169 11.05 10.74 -3.42
CA ILE A 169 10.81 12.18 -3.61
C ILE A 169 9.80 12.33 -4.74
N ILE A 170 8.60 12.79 -4.44
CA ILE A 170 7.59 13.12 -5.44
C ILE A 170 7.87 14.52 -5.93
N TYR A 171 8.42 14.65 -7.15
CA TYR A 171 8.83 15.93 -7.72
C TYR A 171 7.90 16.44 -8.81
N GLY A 172 7.08 15.57 -9.41
CA GLY A 172 6.24 15.89 -10.55
C GLY A 172 4.88 15.23 -10.53
N ASP A 173 4.10 15.44 -11.58
CA ASP A 173 2.83 14.75 -11.78
C ASP A 173 3.06 13.24 -11.92
N VAL A 174 2.21 12.47 -11.24
CA VAL A 174 2.40 11.01 -11.12
C VAL A 174 1.62 10.28 -12.20
N THR A 175 2.27 9.33 -12.86
CA THR A 175 1.65 8.42 -13.82
C THR A 175 2.34 7.06 -13.84
N ARG A 176 1.60 6.03 -14.24
CA ARG A 176 2.10 4.67 -14.46
C ARG A 176 2.27 4.45 -15.97
N GLU A 177 3.43 3.98 -16.40
CA GLU A 177 3.70 3.72 -17.82
C GLU A 177 3.49 2.24 -18.20
N LYS A 178 3.72 1.32 -17.26
CA LYS A 178 3.62 -0.13 -17.48
C LYS A 178 3.08 -0.85 -16.23
N PRO A 179 2.56 -2.08 -16.39
CA PRO A 179 2.19 -2.92 -15.26
C PRO A 179 3.34 -3.11 -14.27
N MET A 180 3.02 -3.09 -12.98
CA MET A 180 4.01 -3.14 -11.89
C MET A 180 4.03 -4.50 -11.19
N THR A 181 2.87 -5.12 -11.03
CA THR A 181 2.70 -6.35 -10.23
C THR A 181 2.02 -7.47 -10.99
N VAL A 182 1.37 -7.16 -12.12
CA VAL A 182 0.51 -8.09 -12.87
C VAL A 182 1.23 -9.40 -13.22
N ASP A 183 2.47 -9.32 -13.69
CA ASP A 183 3.24 -10.51 -14.09
C ASP A 183 3.56 -11.43 -12.91
N TRP A 184 3.91 -10.86 -11.74
CA TRP A 184 4.20 -11.61 -10.53
C TRP A 184 2.97 -12.30 -9.98
N ILE A 185 1.85 -11.58 -9.90
CA ILE A 185 0.59 -12.11 -9.38
C ILE A 185 0.00 -13.14 -10.34
N SER A 186 0.01 -12.88 -11.65
CA SER A 186 -0.45 -13.84 -12.67
C SER A 186 0.38 -15.13 -12.64
N TYR A 187 1.70 -15.01 -12.44
CA TYR A 187 2.55 -16.20 -12.26
C TYR A 187 2.15 -16.98 -11.00
N ALA A 188 2.00 -16.32 -9.86
CA ALA A 188 1.55 -16.97 -8.64
C ALA A 188 0.18 -17.66 -8.83
N GLN A 189 -0.78 -16.96 -9.44
CA GLN A 189 -2.12 -17.54 -9.74
C GLN A 189 -2.05 -18.72 -10.70
N SER A 190 -1.05 -18.80 -11.57
CA SER A 190 -0.89 -19.94 -12.49
C SER A 190 -0.41 -21.23 -11.80
N LEU A 191 0.02 -21.15 -10.55
CA LEU A 191 0.55 -22.27 -9.78
C LEU A 191 -0.50 -22.96 -8.91
N THR A 192 -1.70 -22.36 -8.76
CA THR A 192 -2.72 -22.82 -7.81
C THR A 192 -4.13 -22.55 -8.31
N ASP A 193 -5.09 -23.37 -7.89
CA ASP A 193 -6.53 -23.15 -8.11
C ASP A 193 -7.14 -22.20 -7.05
N GLN A 194 -6.48 -22.03 -5.91
CA GLN A 194 -6.90 -21.07 -4.88
C GLN A 194 -6.75 -19.62 -5.36
N PRO A 195 -7.61 -18.69 -4.93
CA PRO A 195 -7.46 -17.29 -5.29
C PRO A 195 -6.18 -16.70 -4.68
N VAL A 196 -5.36 -16.07 -5.52
CA VAL A 196 -4.17 -15.30 -5.11
C VAL A 196 -4.52 -13.81 -5.09
N LYS A 197 -4.20 -13.12 -3.99
CA LYS A 197 -4.43 -11.67 -3.89
C LYS A 197 -3.43 -10.88 -4.72
N GLY A 198 -3.92 -9.92 -5.50
CA GLY A 198 -3.11 -8.79 -5.97
C GLY A 198 -2.76 -7.88 -4.79
N MET A 199 -1.51 -7.46 -4.69
CA MET A 199 -0.99 -6.72 -3.52
C MET A 199 -0.46 -5.37 -3.93
N LEU A 200 -1.07 -4.29 -3.41
CA LEU A 200 -0.70 -2.91 -3.69
C LEU A 200 -0.52 -2.10 -2.40
N THR A 201 0.30 -1.08 -2.46
CA THR A 201 0.32 -0.02 -1.44
C THR A 201 -0.62 1.10 -1.88
N GLY A 202 -1.46 1.56 -0.98
CA GLY A 202 -2.46 2.58 -1.26
C GLY A 202 -1.88 3.99 -1.45
N PRO A 203 -2.67 4.87 -2.07
CA PRO A 203 -2.19 6.20 -2.47
C PRO A 203 -1.85 7.09 -1.28
N VAL A 204 -2.53 6.95 -0.15
CA VAL A 204 -2.27 7.74 1.05
C VAL A 204 -0.94 7.33 1.66
N THR A 205 -0.66 6.03 1.76
CA THR A 205 0.60 5.52 2.29
C THR A 205 1.78 5.88 1.39
N VAL A 206 1.64 5.73 0.06
CA VAL A 206 2.68 6.17 -0.89
C VAL A 206 2.97 7.66 -0.73
N LEU A 207 1.94 8.48 -0.57
CA LEU A 207 2.08 9.92 -0.33
C LEU A 207 2.78 10.22 1.00
N GLN A 208 2.29 9.62 2.11
CA GLN A 208 2.75 9.95 3.46
C GLN A 208 4.19 9.52 3.73
N TRP A 209 4.61 8.40 3.16
CA TRP A 209 5.98 7.89 3.32
C TRP A 209 6.93 8.37 2.22
N SER A 210 6.58 9.46 1.54
CA SER A 210 7.40 10.15 0.54
C SER A 210 7.67 11.60 0.94
N PHE A 211 8.74 12.18 0.41
CA PHE A 211 8.93 13.63 0.40
C PHE A 211 8.07 14.22 -0.73
N VAL A 212 7.02 14.93 -0.36
CA VAL A 212 5.98 15.37 -1.30
C VAL A 212 6.27 16.76 -1.84
N ARG A 213 6.05 16.97 -3.14
CA ARG A 213 6.04 18.30 -3.79
C ARG A 213 5.08 19.24 -3.07
N ASN A 214 5.40 20.54 -3.09
CA ASN A 214 4.65 21.58 -2.36
C ASN A 214 4.03 22.64 -3.26
N ASP A 215 4.04 22.46 -4.58
CA ASP A 215 3.46 23.38 -5.57
C ASP A 215 1.98 23.09 -5.86
N ILE A 216 1.48 21.92 -5.47
CA ILE A 216 0.06 21.54 -5.51
C ILE A 216 -0.38 20.96 -4.16
N PRO A 217 -1.69 20.97 -3.86
CA PRO A 217 -2.21 20.34 -2.63
C PRO A 217 -1.89 18.84 -2.55
N ARG A 218 -1.61 18.35 -1.34
CA ARG A 218 -1.35 16.91 -1.09
C ARG A 218 -2.51 16.02 -1.57
N SER A 219 -3.76 16.45 -1.40
CA SER A 219 -4.94 15.76 -1.89
C SER A 219 -4.92 15.57 -3.41
N LEU A 220 -4.41 16.54 -4.17
CA LEU A 220 -4.29 16.40 -5.61
C LEU A 220 -3.18 15.42 -6.00
N THR A 221 -2.04 15.44 -5.29
CA THR A 221 -0.98 14.44 -5.48
C THR A 221 -1.48 13.03 -5.14
N ALA A 222 -2.26 12.87 -4.07
CA ALA A 222 -2.89 11.60 -3.71
C ALA A 222 -3.83 11.08 -4.81
N LYS A 223 -4.63 11.96 -5.42
CA LYS A 223 -5.51 11.58 -6.56
C LYS A 223 -4.70 11.16 -7.79
N GLN A 224 -3.55 11.79 -8.07
CA GLN A 224 -2.67 11.35 -9.15
C GLN A 224 -2.11 9.94 -8.90
N ILE A 225 -1.64 9.67 -7.68
CA ILE A 225 -1.17 8.35 -7.28
C ILE A 225 -2.30 7.33 -7.38
N ALA A 226 -3.49 7.67 -6.89
CA ALA A 226 -4.67 6.81 -6.95
C ALA A 226 -5.02 6.42 -8.39
N LEU A 227 -4.97 7.35 -9.34
CA LEU A 227 -5.23 7.07 -10.75
C LEU A 227 -4.15 6.18 -11.39
N ALA A 228 -2.89 6.37 -11.02
CA ALA A 228 -1.81 5.51 -11.47
C ALA A 228 -1.95 4.08 -10.94
N LEU A 229 -2.36 3.93 -9.68
CA LEU A 229 -2.67 2.63 -9.06
C LEU A 229 -3.98 2.03 -9.61
N ASN A 230 -4.96 2.84 -9.99
CA ASN A 230 -6.19 2.37 -10.62
C ASN A 230 -5.90 1.64 -11.93
N ASP A 231 -4.97 2.14 -12.74
CA ASP A 231 -4.54 1.45 -13.95
C ASP A 231 -3.98 0.05 -13.64
N GLU A 232 -3.24 -0.11 -12.53
CA GLU A 232 -2.73 -1.41 -12.08
C GLU A 232 -3.86 -2.34 -11.61
N VAL A 233 -4.80 -1.81 -10.84
CA VAL A 233 -5.95 -2.55 -10.31
C VAL A 233 -6.84 -3.08 -11.45
N LEU A 234 -7.10 -2.26 -12.47
CA LEU A 234 -7.86 -2.66 -13.65
C LEU A 234 -7.13 -3.72 -14.48
N ASP A 235 -5.80 -3.63 -14.60
CA ASP A 235 -5.01 -4.65 -15.30
C ASP A 235 -4.98 -5.98 -14.52
N LEU A 236 -4.92 -5.94 -13.18
CA LEU A 236 -5.04 -7.13 -12.33
C LEU A 236 -6.41 -7.82 -12.52
N GLU A 237 -7.51 -7.06 -12.49
CA GLU A 237 -8.85 -7.61 -12.77
C GLU A 237 -8.93 -8.22 -14.16
N LYS A 238 -8.41 -7.54 -15.18
CA LYS A 238 -8.34 -8.04 -16.56
C LYS A 238 -7.51 -9.31 -16.69
N ALA A 239 -6.45 -9.45 -15.87
CA ALA A 239 -5.65 -10.67 -15.78
C ALA A 239 -6.36 -11.82 -15.05
N GLY A 240 -7.57 -11.61 -14.54
CA GLY A 240 -8.39 -12.63 -13.87
C GLY A 240 -8.21 -12.71 -12.36
N ILE A 241 -7.46 -11.78 -11.76
CA ILE A 241 -7.29 -11.70 -10.30
C ILE A 241 -8.62 -11.33 -9.66
N LYS A 242 -9.04 -12.14 -8.67
CA LYS A 242 -10.37 -12.05 -8.07
C LYS A 242 -10.41 -11.21 -6.78
N ILE A 243 -9.27 -11.08 -6.12
CA ILE A 243 -9.10 -10.35 -4.86
C ILE A 243 -7.91 -9.41 -5.01
N ILE A 244 -8.08 -8.15 -4.67
CA ILE A 244 -7.01 -7.15 -4.72
C ILE A 244 -6.94 -6.46 -3.36
N GLN A 245 -5.79 -6.49 -2.73
CA GLN A 245 -5.52 -5.82 -1.46
C GLN A 245 -4.72 -4.55 -1.70
N ILE A 246 -5.19 -3.45 -1.11
CA ILE A 246 -4.61 -2.12 -1.20
C ILE A 246 -4.35 -1.65 0.23
N ASP A 247 -3.10 -1.68 0.67
CA ASP A 247 -2.73 -1.44 2.07
C ASP A 247 -2.52 0.03 2.38
N GLU A 248 -3.12 0.48 3.48
CA GLU A 248 -3.05 1.88 3.93
C GLU A 248 -2.55 2.02 5.38
N PRO A 249 -1.35 1.51 5.72
CA PRO A 249 -0.83 1.61 7.09
C PRO A 249 -0.61 3.05 7.55
N ALA A 250 -0.34 3.99 6.65
CA ALA A 250 -0.12 5.40 6.98
C ALA A 250 -1.40 6.25 7.00
N TYR A 251 -2.59 5.64 6.85
CA TYR A 251 -3.84 6.38 6.79
C TYR A 251 -4.09 7.23 8.04
N ARG A 252 -3.95 6.65 9.24
CA ARG A 252 -4.09 7.38 10.50
C ARG A 252 -2.86 8.26 10.81
N GLU A 253 -1.66 7.79 10.47
CA GLU A 253 -0.41 8.55 10.65
C GLU A 253 -0.44 9.90 9.94
N GLY A 254 -1.15 10.00 8.82
CA GLY A 254 -1.31 11.21 8.03
C GLY A 254 -2.24 12.26 8.63
N LEU A 255 -2.90 12.01 9.76
CA LEU A 255 -3.80 12.97 10.41
C LEU A 255 -3.07 14.29 10.73
N PRO A 256 -3.68 15.44 10.44
CA PRO A 256 -3.16 16.73 10.86
C PRO A 256 -3.05 16.84 12.38
N LEU A 257 -2.08 17.63 12.86
CA LEU A 257 -1.89 17.86 14.29
C LEU A 257 -3.13 18.49 14.98
N GLN A 258 -3.91 19.28 14.25
CA GLN A 258 -5.12 19.92 14.79
C GLN A 258 -6.35 19.12 14.37
N SER A 259 -7.12 18.66 15.33
CA SER A 259 -8.32 17.84 15.10
C SER A 259 -9.40 18.51 14.23
N LYS A 260 -9.45 19.85 14.22
CA LYS A 260 -10.36 20.62 13.33
C LYS A 260 -10.09 20.38 11.85
N ASP A 261 -8.90 19.90 11.48
CA ASP A 261 -8.48 19.66 10.11
C ASP A 261 -8.62 18.17 9.70
N TRP A 262 -9.03 17.29 10.65
CA TRP A 262 -9.14 15.85 10.42
C TRP A 262 -10.19 15.50 9.38
N ASP A 263 -11.38 16.10 9.46
CA ASP A 263 -12.47 15.79 8.52
C ASP A 263 -12.07 16.08 7.07
N HIS A 264 -11.38 17.20 6.86
CA HIS A 264 -10.87 17.53 5.54
C HIS A 264 -9.86 16.49 5.03
N TYR A 265 -8.91 16.09 5.88
CA TYR A 265 -7.93 15.06 5.55
C TYR A 265 -8.59 13.72 5.27
N LEU A 266 -9.42 13.22 6.19
CA LEU A 266 -10.08 11.92 6.09
C LEU A 266 -10.99 11.83 4.87
N THR A 267 -11.64 12.92 4.49
CA THR A 267 -12.47 12.99 3.29
C THR A 267 -11.65 12.72 2.03
N TRP A 268 -10.61 13.51 1.75
CA TRP A 268 -9.83 13.31 0.54
C TRP A 268 -8.99 12.03 0.56
N ALA A 269 -8.58 11.54 1.73
CA ALA A 269 -7.85 10.30 1.88
C ALA A 269 -8.73 9.08 1.51
N SER A 270 -9.98 9.05 2.00
CA SER A 270 -10.97 8.03 1.62
C SER A 270 -11.34 8.11 0.14
N GLU A 271 -11.52 9.31 -0.42
CA GLU A 271 -11.75 9.51 -1.84
C GLU A 271 -10.61 8.97 -2.69
N ALA A 272 -9.35 9.26 -2.31
CA ALA A 272 -8.18 8.76 -3.02
C ALA A 272 -8.10 7.22 -2.98
N PHE A 273 -8.40 6.62 -1.83
CA PHE A 273 -8.44 5.17 -1.71
C PHE A 273 -9.52 4.57 -2.62
N ARG A 274 -10.75 5.07 -2.58
CA ARG A 274 -11.86 4.59 -3.44
C ARG A 274 -11.55 4.77 -4.92
N LEU A 275 -10.91 5.88 -5.30
CA LEU A 275 -10.50 6.13 -6.67
C LEU A 275 -9.52 5.06 -7.19
N THR A 276 -8.70 4.49 -6.32
CA THR A 276 -7.72 3.45 -6.69
C THR A 276 -8.39 2.18 -7.26
N TYR A 277 -9.58 1.85 -6.82
CA TYR A 277 -10.31 0.65 -7.30
C TYR A 277 -11.61 0.99 -8.05
N SER A 278 -11.77 2.24 -8.47
CA SER A 278 -12.93 2.64 -9.25
C SER A 278 -12.98 1.89 -10.60
N GLY A 279 -14.19 1.64 -11.08
CA GLY A 279 -14.40 0.95 -12.36
C GLY A 279 -14.36 -0.59 -12.31
N LEU A 280 -13.96 -1.19 -11.20
CA LEU A 280 -13.99 -2.65 -11.02
C LEU A 280 -15.41 -3.22 -11.06
N GLN A 281 -15.51 -4.48 -11.49
CA GLN A 281 -16.73 -5.26 -11.38
C GLN A 281 -17.05 -5.59 -9.93
N ASP A 282 -18.33 -5.78 -9.62
CA ASP A 282 -18.80 -6.08 -8.26
C ASP A 282 -18.25 -7.40 -7.70
N GLU A 283 -17.95 -8.35 -8.59
CA GLU A 283 -17.40 -9.66 -8.28
C GLU A 283 -15.94 -9.62 -7.84
N THR A 284 -15.21 -8.54 -8.11
CA THR A 284 -13.83 -8.37 -7.65
C THR A 284 -13.83 -7.80 -6.25
N GLN A 285 -13.25 -8.56 -5.31
CA GLN A 285 -13.23 -8.21 -3.90
C GLN A 285 -12.01 -7.34 -3.58
N ILE A 286 -12.25 -6.25 -2.84
CA ILE A 286 -11.22 -5.32 -2.39
C ILE A 286 -10.94 -5.53 -0.91
N HIS A 287 -9.68 -5.83 -0.61
CA HIS A 287 -9.14 -5.86 0.74
C HIS A 287 -8.34 -4.60 1.03
N THR A 288 -8.24 -4.26 2.30
CA THR A 288 -7.26 -3.30 2.81
C THR A 288 -6.67 -3.82 4.11
N HIS A 289 -5.45 -3.39 4.42
CA HIS A 289 -4.79 -3.69 5.68
C HIS A 289 -4.30 -2.40 6.34
N MET A 290 -4.51 -2.34 7.65
CA MET A 290 -4.00 -1.27 8.50
C MET A 290 -3.28 -1.85 9.71
N CYS A 291 -2.07 -1.38 9.96
CA CYS A 291 -1.26 -1.75 11.12
C CYS A 291 -0.82 -0.52 11.93
N TYR A 292 -0.30 -0.74 13.12
CA TYR A 292 0.30 0.27 14.02
C TYR A 292 -0.62 1.43 14.43
N SER A 293 -1.94 1.24 14.52
CA SER A 293 -2.85 2.36 14.76
C SER A 293 -3.96 2.03 15.75
N GLU A 294 -4.35 3.05 16.51
CA GLU A 294 -5.61 3.08 17.25
C GLU A 294 -6.69 3.64 16.32
N PHE A 295 -7.67 2.82 15.94
CA PHE A 295 -8.62 3.15 14.87
C PHE A 295 -9.94 3.75 15.38
N ASN A 296 -10.21 3.70 16.69
CA ASN A 296 -11.53 4.02 17.24
C ASN A 296 -12.01 5.45 16.93
N ASP A 297 -11.08 6.40 16.78
CA ASP A 297 -11.37 7.80 16.50
C ASP A 297 -11.66 8.09 15.00
N ILE A 298 -11.31 7.16 14.10
CA ILE A 298 -11.45 7.32 12.64
C ILE A 298 -12.29 6.21 11.96
N LEU A 299 -12.98 5.37 12.73
CA LEU A 299 -13.80 4.27 12.19
C LEU A 299 -14.80 4.70 11.11
N PRO A 300 -15.49 5.87 11.22
CA PRO A 300 -16.36 6.35 10.15
C PRO A 300 -15.62 6.58 8.83
N ALA A 301 -14.40 7.10 8.88
CA ALA A 301 -13.59 7.34 7.69
C ALA A 301 -13.04 6.03 7.10
N ILE A 302 -12.68 5.07 7.95
CA ILE A 302 -12.30 3.72 7.50
C ILE A 302 -13.48 3.03 6.81
N ALA A 303 -14.68 3.12 7.35
CA ALA A 303 -15.87 2.60 6.70
C ALA A 303 -16.17 3.31 5.37
N ALA A 304 -15.89 4.63 5.29
CA ALA A 304 -16.04 5.41 4.07
C ALA A 304 -15.03 5.05 2.98
N MET A 305 -13.96 4.31 3.30
CA MET A 305 -13.08 3.71 2.28
C MET A 305 -13.78 2.61 1.46
N ASP A 306 -14.87 2.04 1.99
CA ASP A 306 -15.72 1.02 1.33
C ASP A 306 -14.94 -0.21 0.80
N ALA A 307 -13.86 -0.59 1.47
CA ALA A 307 -13.20 -1.87 1.21
C ALA A 307 -14.11 -3.03 1.63
N ASP A 308 -14.17 -4.09 0.82
CA ASP A 308 -15.03 -5.26 1.11
C ASP A 308 -14.56 -6.00 2.37
N VAL A 309 -13.25 -6.09 2.58
CA VAL A 309 -12.62 -6.71 3.77
C VAL A 309 -11.53 -5.79 4.31
N ILE A 310 -11.55 -5.54 5.61
CA ILE A 310 -10.43 -4.90 6.31
C ILE A 310 -9.72 -5.91 7.20
N THR A 311 -8.39 -6.00 7.10
CA THR A 311 -7.55 -6.71 8.07
C THR A 311 -6.83 -5.69 8.95
N ILE A 312 -6.79 -5.95 10.25
CA ILE A 312 -6.28 -5.02 11.25
C ILE A 312 -5.37 -5.73 12.27
N GLU A 313 -4.37 -5.01 12.74
CA GLU A 313 -3.53 -5.45 13.86
C GLU A 313 -4.32 -5.33 15.16
N THR A 314 -4.51 -6.45 15.89
CA THR A 314 -5.30 -6.48 17.12
C THR A 314 -4.53 -6.97 18.34
N SER A 315 -3.42 -7.67 18.17
CA SER A 315 -2.72 -8.35 19.26
C SER A 315 -2.16 -7.42 20.34
N ARG A 316 -1.98 -6.13 20.02
CA ARG A 316 -1.50 -5.10 20.96
C ARG A 316 -2.58 -4.19 21.53
N SER A 317 -3.75 -4.14 20.90
CA SER A 317 -4.84 -3.22 21.27
C SER A 317 -5.96 -3.88 22.07
N ASP A 318 -5.84 -5.18 22.37
CA ASP A 318 -6.80 -5.96 23.14
C ASP A 318 -8.29 -5.68 22.81
N LYS A 319 -9.16 -5.73 23.77
CA LYS A 319 -10.62 -5.64 23.63
C LYS A 319 -11.13 -4.28 23.09
N GLU A 320 -10.39 -3.20 23.32
CA GLU A 320 -10.87 -1.84 23.02
C GLU A 320 -11.11 -1.61 21.54
N LEU A 321 -10.27 -2.18 20.66
CA LEU A 321 -10.42 -2.04 19.21
C LEU A 321 -11.68 -2.78 18.74
N LEU A 322 -11.87 -4.04 19.12
CA LEU A 322 -13.05 -4.82 18.75
C LEU A 322 -14.33 -4.17 19.30
N GLU A 323 -14.30 -3.62 20.52
CA GLU A 323 -15.42 -2.87 21.09
C GLU A 323 -15.76 -1.62 20.26
N GLY A 324 -14.76 -0.93 19.72
CA GLY A 324 -14.96 0.21 18.82
C GLY A 324 -15.73 -0.19 17.56
N PHE A 325 -15.30 -1.28 16.90
CA PHE A 325 -15.99 -1.79 15.70
C PHE A 325 -17.44 -2.21 15.98
N VAL A 326 -17.70 -2.76 17.17
CA VAL A 326 -19.07 -3.10 17.60
C VAL A 326 -19.92 -1.85 17.84
N LYS A 327 -19.42 -0.91 18.63
CA LYS A 327 -20.14 0.34 18.92
C LYS A 327 -20.47 1.13 17.66
N PHE A 328 -19.53 1.14 16.70
CA PHE A 328 -19.71 1.82 15.42
C PHE A 328 -20.60 1.04 14.44
N HIS A 329 -20.80 -0.26 14.63
CA HIS A 329 -21.48 -1.16 13.68
C HIS A 329 -20.81 -1.16 12.31
N TYR A 330 -19.49 -1.41 12.30
CA TYR A 330 -18.72 -1.46 11.05
C TYR A 330 -19.42 -2.33 9.99
N PRO A 331 -19.67 -1.82 8.76
CA PRO A 331 -20.59 -2.48 7.84
C PRO A 331 -20.03 -3.69 7.11
N ASN A 332 -18.71 -3.71 6.84
CA ASN A 332 -18.08 -4.68 5.94
C ASN A 332 -17.37 -5.81 6.69
N ASP A 333 -16.68 -6.72 6.00
CA ASP A 333 -16.00 -7.85 6.61
C ASP A 333 -14.71 -7.43 7.32
N ILE A 334 -14.32 -8.16 8.36
CA ILE A 334 -13.19 -7.83 9.23
C ILE A 334 -12.33 -9.06 9.47
N GLY A 335 -11.00 -8.90 9.35
CA GLY A 335 -9.99 -9.87 9.76
C GLY A 335 -9.14 -9.30 10.90
N PRO A 336 -9.51 -9.49 12.16
CA PRO A 336 -8.64 -9.17 13.29
C PRO A 336 -7.45 -10.13 13.29
N GLY A 337 -6.24 -9.60 13.50
CA GLY A 337 -5.03 -10.41 13.55
C GLY A 337 -5.03 -11.37 14.72
N VAL A 338 -4.61 -12.62 14.48
CA VAL A 338 -4.54 -13.68 15.51
C VAL A 338 -3.11 -14.02 15.91
N TYR A 339 -2.12 -13.43 15.22
CA TYR A 339 -0.69 -13.67 15.43
C TYR A 339 0.09 -12.35 15.42
N ASP A 340 0.68 -11.98 16.56
CA ASP A 340 1.63 -10.85 16.67
C ASP A 340 2.97 -11.22 16.04
N ILE A 341 3.17 -10.80 14.80
CA ILE A 341 4.41 -11.07 14.06
C ILE A 341 5.64 -10.32 14.62
N HIS A 342 5.45 -9.37 15.52
CA HIS A 342 6.52 -8.63 16.19
C HIS A 342 6.99 -9.32 17.48
N SER A 343 6.19 -10.25 18.01
CA SER A 343 6.58 -11.11 19.12
C SER A 343 7.49 -12.25 18.62
N PRO A 344 8.58 -12.56 19.30
CA PRO A 344 9.38 -13.75 18.98
C PRO A 344 8.66 -15.06 19.33
N ARG A 345 7.55 -14.98 20.05
CA ARG A 345 6.78 -16.13 20.51
C ARG A 345 5.74 -16.52 19.45
N ILE A 346 5.68 -17.80 19.13
CA ILE A 346 4.62 -18.39 18.33
C ILE A 346 3.44 -18.66 19.26
N PRO A 347 2.21 -18.19 18.95
CA PRO A 347 1.03 -18.48 19.78
C PRO A 347 0.65 -19.96 19.68
N SER A 348 0.03 -20.49 20.74
CA SER A 348 -0.55 -21.83 20.69
C SER A 348 -1.92 -21.83 20.00
N GLU A 349 -2.37 -23.01 19.56
CA GLU A 349 -3.71 -23.19 18.97
C GLU A 349 -4.83 -22.70 19.90
N GLU A 350 -4.68 -22.92 21.23
CA GLU A 350 -5.65 -22.46 22.24
C GLU A 350 -5.68 -20.93 22.36
N GLU A 351 -4.55 -20.27 22.15
CA GLU A 351 -4.47 -18.82 22.17
C GLU A 351 -5.17 -18.23 20.94
N ILE A 352 -4.88 -18.77 19.75
CA ILE A 352 -5.55 -18.37 18.49
C ILE A 352 -7.05 -18.62 18.60
N THR A 353 -7.45 -19.82 19.06
CA THR A 353 -8.86 -20.19 19.27
C THR A 353 -9.56 -19.21 20.20
N ARG A 354 -8.90 -18.78 21.29
CA ARG A 354 -9.45 -17.81 22.23
C ARG A 354 -9.67 -16.44 21.59
N VAL A 355 -8.73 -15.96 20.79
CA VAL A 355 -8.87 -14.69 20.06
C VAL A 355 -10.06 -14.75 19.10
N LEU A 356 -10.18 -15.83 18.32
CA LEU A 356 -11.31 -16.04 17.40
C LEU A 356 -12.65 -16.12 18.16
N GLN A 357 -12.72 -16.84 19.29
CA GLN A 357 -13.92 -16.92 20.11
C GLN A 357 -14.31 -15.54 20.70
N GLN A 358 -13.35 -14.70 21.03
CA GLN A 358 -13.62 -13.32 21.47
C GLN A 358 -14.17 -12.47 20.31
N ALA A 359 -13.58 -12.56 19.13
CA ALA A 359 -14.06 -11.88 17.94
C ALA A 359 -15.49 -12.31 17.56
N LEU A 360 -15.80 -13.61 17.63
CA LEU A 360 -17.13 -14.16 17.34
C LEU A 360 -18.24 -13.72 18.31
N ARG A 361 -17.89 -13.18 19.48
CA ARG A 361 -18.90 -12.60 20.39
C ARG A 361 -19.47 -11.28 19.87
N VAL A 362 -18.75 -10.64 18.95
CA VAL A 362 -19.02 -9.28 18.53
C VAL A 362 -19.11 -9.12 17.02
N ILE A 363 -18.54 -10.05 16.26
CA ILE A 363 -18.57 -10.06 14.80
C ILE A 363 -19.30 -11.33 14.35
N PRO A 364 -20.32 -11.23 13.47
CA PRO A 364 -20.96 -12.40 12.87
C PRO A 364 -19.94 -13.27 12.11
N ILE A 365 -20.07 -14.58 12.22
CA ILE A 365 -19.13 -15.55 11.63
C ILE A 365 -18.99 -15.37 10.11
N GLU A 366 -20.04 -14.95 9.43
CA GLU A 366 -20.08 -14.71 7.98
C GLU A 366 -19.31 -13.47 7.54
N ARG A 367 -18.78 -12.70 8.52
CA ARG A 367 -18.03 -11.47 8.31
C ARG A 367 -16.60 -11.54 8.84
N LEU A 368 -16.25 -12.65 9.50
CA LEU A 368 -14.96 -12.80 10.16
C LEU A 368 -13.98 -13.53 9.25
N TRP A 369 -12.80 -12.91 9.07
CA TRP A 369 -11.63 -13.50 8.40
C TRP A 369 -10.57 -13.87 9.41
N VAL A 370 -9.68 -14.80 9.06
CA VAL A 370 -8.56 -15.25 9.89
C VAL A 370 -7.25 -14.90 9.21
N ASN A 371 -6.44 -14.09 9.87
CA ASN A 371 -5.17 -13.58 9.34
C ASN A 371 -4.19 -13.23 10.47
N PRO A 372 -2.86 -13.17 10.21
CA PRO A 372 -1.91 -12.58 11.14
C PRO A 372 -2.10 -11.06 11.25
N ASP A 373 -1.47 -10.44 12.24
CA ASP A 373 -1.51 -9.00 12.45
C ASP A 373 -0.91 -8.18 11.31
N CYS A 374 0.16 -8.67 10.70
CA CYS A 374 0.85 -7.99 9.62
C CYS A 374 1.59 -9.00 8.73
N GLY A 375 2.30 -8.50 7.71
CA GLY A 375 3.10 -9.33 6.81
C GLY A 375 4.23 -10.09 7.53
N LEU A 376 4.56 -11.29 7.06
CA LEU A 376 5.51 -12.22 7.67
C LEU A 376 6.98 -11.97 7.30
N LYS A 377 7.26 -10.87 6.64
CA LYS A 377 8.58 -10.50 6.09
C LYS A 377 9.74 -10.62 7.08
N THR A 378 9.50 -10.33 8.36
CA THR A 378 10.52 -10.31 9.41
C THR A 378 10.65 -11.64 10.15
N ARG A 379 9.80 -12.63 9.85
CA ARG A 379 9.86 -13.97 10.43
C ARG A 379 10.81 -14.86 9.66
N ALA A 380 11.22 -15.95 10.31
CA ALA A 380 11.92 -17.05 9.65
C ALA A 380 10.92 -18.14 9.24
N TRP A 381 11.26 -18.93 8.22
CA TRP A 381 10.39 -20.00 7.73
C TRP A 381 9.92 -20.97 8.83
N PRO A 382 10.79 -21.45 9.77
CA PRO A 382 10.32 -22.32 10.84
C PRO A 382 9.26 -21.68 11.75
N GLU A 383 9.31 -20.35 11.93
CA GLU A 383 8.31 -19.61 12.73
C GLU A 383 6.97 -19.46 11.99
N VAL A 384 7.02 -19.42 10.67
CA VAL A 384 5.82 -19.26 9.82
C VAL A 384 5.07 -20.59 9.67
N ILE A 385 5.81 -21.71 9.60
CA ILE A 385 5.25 -23.04 9.41
C ILE A 385 4.68 -23.59 10.73
N ALA A 386 5.28 -23.23 11.87
CA ALA A 386 4.84 -23.69 13.19
C ALA A 386 3.56 -23.03 13.67
#